data_3a3c23da8c3780490b89400271f236d6
#
_entry.id   3a3c23da8c3780490b89400271f236d6
#
_cell.length_a   1.000
_cell.length_b   1.000
_cell.length_c   1.000
_cell.angle_alpha   90.00
_cell.angle_beta   90.00
_cell.angle_gamma   90.00
#
_symmetry.space_group_name_H-M   'P 1'
#
loop_
_entity.id
_entity.type
_entity.pdbx_description
1 polymer ?
#
loop_
_entity_poly.entity_id
_entity_poly.type
_entity_poly.pdbx_seq_one_letter_code
_entity_poly.pdbx_strand_id
1 'polypeptide(L)'
;MDKTLKEKNDAWTDTDEHTEIPFRKRVQNFWKWFTDNEKKLSQIVENRGKSDSENAVEFITAGTDLINKEVHFNLGGDYEFTFSVEGHSSLFYLYPYVVSQLPEQFKDKWHFFPFNQGTDSSFSFGMYGVSVAMDQVKVAVTYQEDINAFSIRFYEKDLCSLEEAQSYNAYYIMMEIMLGEGLSYQYIADVERADAPLEDSISLPALRTYIVDTLKAHDKEVFDNPQQVYTSYRFEPQENEELRFDVVAGSSCFQPLVANYYNGSTELF
;
A
#
# COMPACT_ATOMS: atom_id res chain seq x y z
N MET A 1 8.68 -18.48 -9.80
CA MET A 1 9.04 -17.33 -8.98
C MET A 1 9.70 -16.33 -9.91
N ASP A 2 8.99 -15.29 -10.25
CA ASP A 2 9.32 -14.40 -11.36
C ASP A 2 10.53 -13.51 -11.02
N LYS A 3 11.47 -13.39 -11.97
CA LYS A 3 12.66 -12.53 -11.83
C LYS A 3 12.31 -11.07 -11.53
N THR A 4 11.17 -10.61 -11.99
CA THR A 4 10.65 -9.25 -11.80
C THR A 4 10.32 -8.91 -10.35
N LEU A 5 9.84 -9.87 -9.55
CA LEU A 5 9.60 -9.67 -8.10
C LEU A 5 10.90 -9.60 -7.31
N LYS A 6 11.93 -10.33 -7.74
CA LYS A 6 13.24 -10.30 -7.09
C LYS A 6 13.97 -8.97 -7.36
N GLU A 7 13.88 -8.46 -8.58
CA GLU A 7 14.49 -7.17 -8.94
C GLU A 7 13.81 -5.97 -8.26
N LYS A 8 12.49 -6.03 -8.00
CA LYS A 8 11.79 -4.99 -7.22
C LYS A 8 12.17 -5.01 -5.73
N ASN A 9 12.36 -6.20 -5.15
CA ASN A 9 12.82 -6.30 -3.75
C ASN A 9 14.27 -5.87 -3.55
N ASP A 10 15.14 -6.07 -4.56
CA ASP A 10 16.55 -5.67 -4.49
C ASP A 10 16.75 -4.15 -4.67
N ALA A 11 15.76 -3.44 -5.20
CA ALA A 11 15.84 -1.98 -5.40
C ALA A 11 15.54 -1.17 -4.13
N TRP A 12 14.98 -1.80 -3.10
CA TRP A 12 14.67 -1.15 -1.83
C TRP A 12 15.70 -1.48 -0.75
N THR A 13 16.96 -1.40 -1.08
CA THR A 13 18.01 -1.32 -0.06
C THR A 13 18.05 0.13 0.42
N ASP A 14 17.83 0.32 1.71
CA ASP A 14 18.05 1.58 2.41
C ASP A 14 19.53 1.96 2.18
N THR A 15 19.78 2.72 1.12
CA THR A 15 21.13 2.99 0.64
C THR A 15 21.83 3.92 1.60
N ASP A 16 22.92 3.49 2.06
CA ASP A 16 24.08 3.98 2.85
C ASP A 16 24.00 5.30 3.63
N GLU A 17 23.33 6.34 3.16
CA GLU A 17 23.27 7.63 3.87
C GLU A 17 22.16 7.75 4.92
N HIS A 18 21.09 6.95 4.81
CA HIS A 18 19.98 6.96 5.79
C HIS A 18 20.14 5.97 6.93
N THR A 19 20.94 4.91 6.75
CA THR A 19 21.17 3.89 7.79
C THR A 19 21.88 4.44 9.03
N GLU A 20 22.64 5.52 8.90
CA GLU A 20 23.29 6.18 10.04
C GLU A 20 22.32 6.91 10.97
N ILE A 21 21.11 7.30 10.47
CA ILE A 21 20.11 8.01 11.28
C ILE A 21 18.99 7.05 11.65
N PRO A 22 18.83 6.72 12.94
CA PRO A 22 17.75 5.83 13.39
C PRO A 22 16.36 6.26 12.87
N PHE A 23 15.52 5.31 12.45
CA PHE A 23 14.22 5.58 11.89
C PHE A 23 13.35 6.51 12.77
N ARG A 24 13.36 6.29 14.09
CA ARG A 24 12.71 7.19 15.05
C ARG A 24 13.14 8.64 14.89
N LYS A 25 14.45 8.86 14.67
CA LYS A 25 14.99 10.21 14.46
C LYS A 25 14.60 10.79 13.12
N ARG A 26 14.54 9.96 12.07
CA ARG A 26 14.06 10.36 10.75
C ARG A 26 12.61 10.83 10.82
N VAL A 27 11.75 10.08 11.52
CA VAL A 27 10.34 10.45 11.75
C VAL A 27 10.20 11.75 12.56
N GLN A 28 11.02 11.95 13.58
CA GLN A 28 11.07 13.22 14.32
C GLN A 28 11.47 14.41 13.42
N ASN A 29 12.44 14.20 12.53
CA ASN A 29 12.88 15.22 11.58
C ASN A 29 11.77 15.57 10.59
N PHE A 30 11.03 14.57 10.07
CA PHE A 30 9.86 14.78 9.23
C PHE A 30 8.78 15.59 9.93
N TRP A 31 8.40 15.24 11.17
CA TRP A 31 7.36 15.98 11.90
C TRP A 31 7.81 17.40 12.29
N LYS A 32 9.10 17.58 12.53
CA LYS A 32 9.65 18.93 12.69
C LYS A 32 9.53 19.72 11.40
N TRP A 33 9.98 19.16 10.28
CA TRP A 33 9.84 19.78 8.97
C TRP A 33 8.38 20.11 8.65
N PHE A 34 7.48 19.17 8.88
CA PHE A 34 6.03 19.37 8.68
C PHE A 34 5.53 20.56 9.50
N THR A 35 5.89 20.63 10.78
CA THR A 35 5.50 21.74 11.68
C THR A 35 6.01 23.08 11.19
N ASP A 36 7.26 23.14 10.75
CA ASP A 36 7.89 24.38 10.25
C ASP A 36 7.26 24.84 8.93
N ASN A 37 6.64 23.94 8.17
CA ASN A 37 6.11 24.18 6.82
C ASN A 37 4.58 24.02 6.71
N GLU A 38 3.86 23.80 7.79
CA GLU A 38 2.42 23.52 7.81
C GLU A 38 1.60 24.55 7.05
N LYS A 39 1.92 25.84 7.22
CA LYS A 39 1.23 26.94 6.50
C LYS A 39 1.36 26.83 4.98
N LYS A 40 2.54 26.46 4.49
CA LYS A 40 2.77 26.28 3.05
C LYS A 40 2.05 25.03 2.53
N LEU A 41 2.07 23.96 3.29
CA LEU A 41 1.33 22.72 2.97
C LEU A 41 -0.17 22.97 2.90
N SER A 42 -0.73 23.72 3.85
CA SER A 42 -2.13 24.16 3.84
C SER A 42 -2.47 24.97 2.59
N GLN A 43 -1.61 25.91 2.19
CA GLN A 43 -1.80 26.68 0.97
C GLN A 43 -1.77 25.80 -0.29
N ILE A 44 -0.94 24.75 -0.32
CA ILE A 44 -0.93 23.78 -1.43
C ILE A 44 -2.28 23.07 -1.52
N VAL A 45 -2.83 22.57 -0.40
CA VAL A 45 -4.14 21.93 -0.36
C VAL A 45 -5.24 22.90 -0.80
N GLU A 46 -5.31 24.10 -0.25
CA GLU A 46 -6.33 25.13 -0.51
C GLU A 46 -6.30 25.63 -1.97
N ASN A 47 -5.13 25.65 -2.61
CA ASN A 47 -4.94 26.10 -3.99
C ASN A 47 -4.83 24.93 -4.99
N ARG A 48 -5.24 23.74 -4.63
CA ARG A 48 -5.20 22.57 -5.48
C ARG A 48 -5.87 22.84 -6.83
N GLY A 49 -5.17 22.52 -7.93
CA GLY A 49 -5.63 22.78 -9.30
C GLY A 49 -5.44 24.23 -9.80
N LYS A 50 -4.91 25.14 -8.96
CA LYS A 50 -4.65 26.54 -9.34
C LYS A 50 -3.18 26.92 -9.38
N SER A 51 -2.29 26.07 -8.84
CA SER A 51 -0.86 26.37 -8.73
C SER A 51 -0.02 25.28 -9.39
N ASP A 52 1.24 25.60 -9.59
CA ASP A 52 2.27 24.74 -10.11
C ASP A 52 2.41 23.45 -9.29
N SER A 53 1.83 22.37 -9.80
CA SER A 53 1.76 21.10 -9.10
C SER A 53 3.14 20.42 -8.98
N GLU A 54 4.05 20.66 -9.92
CA GLU A 54 5.40 20.06 -9.89
C GLU A 54 6.21 20.61 -8.72
N ASN A 55 6.22 21.93 -8.51
CA ASN A 55 6.88 22.54 -7.36
C ASN A 55 6.27 22.09 -6.01
N ALA A 56 4.98 21.79 -5.98
CA ALA A 56 4.32 21.27 -4.78
C ALA A 56 4.77 19.83 -4.46
N VAL A 57 4.83 18.96 -5.48
CA VAL A 57 5.30 17.58 -5.33
C VAL A 57 6.76 17.57 -4.87
N GLU A 58 7.65 18.31 -5.56
CA GLU A 58 9.07 18.40 -5.18
C GLU A 58 9.24 18.88 -3.73
N PHE A 59 8.47 19.90 -3.33
CA PHE A 59 8.52 20.42 -1.97
C PHE A 59 8.10 19.38 -0.92
N ILE A 60 7.05 18.61 -1.20
CA ILE A 60 6.57 17.56 -0.27
C ILE A 60 7.56 16.39 -0.24
N THR A 61 8.07 15.98 -1.41
CA THR A 61 9.09 14.93 -1.54
C THR A 61 10.32 15.25 -0.69
N ALA A 62 10.82 16.49 -0.71
CA ALA A 62 11.93 16.88 0.14
C ALA A 62 11.65 16.72 1.65
N GLY A 63 10.39 16.78 2.06
CA GLY A 63 9.98 16.49 3.43
C GLY A 63 9.87 15.00 3.71
N THR A 64 9.24 14.23 2.82
CA THR A 64 9.06 12.78 2.99
C THR A 64 10.39 12.03 2.87
N ASP A 65 11.35 12.53 2.10
CA ASP A 65 12.73 12.00 2.02
C ASP A 65 13.46 12.00 3.38
N LEU A 66 13.00 12.78 4.34
CA LEU A 66 13.51 12.71 5.72
C LEU A 66 13.12 11.39 6.42
N ILE A 67 12.08 10.70 5.96
CA ILE A 67 11.67 9.38 6.45
C ILE A 67 12.46 8.30 5.72
N ASN A 68 12.27 8.23 4.41
CA ASN A 68 12.93 7.34 3.46
C ASN A 68 13.01 8.02 2.12
N LYS A 69 13.95 7.61 1.27
CA LYS A 69 13.94 8.00 -0.15
C LYS A 69 12.75 7.34 -0.86
N GLU A 70 12.24 8.01 -1.89
CA GLU A 70 11.19 7.46 -2.75
C GLU A 70 9.88 7.13 -2.01
N VAL A 71 9.54 7.94 -1.00
CA VAL A 71 8.23 7.80 -0.34
C VAL A 71 7.13 8.22 -1.30
N HIS A 72 6.25 7.28 -1.61
CA HIS A 72 5.04 7.56 -2.38
C HIS A 72 3.94 8.10 -1.45
N PHE A 73 3.23 9.12 -1.94
CA PHE A 73 2.17 9.76 -1.17
C PHE A 73 1.09 10.36 -2.07
N ASN A 74 -0.09 10.49 -1.51
CA ASN A 74 -1.19 11.25 -2.09
C ASN A 74 -1.58 12.39 -1.14
N LEU A 75 -1.77 13.60 -1.70
CA LEU A 75 -2.32 14.72 -0.96
C LEU A 75 -3.76 14.94 -1.43
N GLY A 76 -4.71 14.61 -0.58
CA GLY A 76 -6.15 14.69 -0.82
C GLY A 76 -6.75 16.07 -0.56
N GLY A 77 -8.07 16.20 -0.84
CA GLY A 77 -8.89 17.31 -0.30
C GLY A 77 -9.03 17.17 1.23
N ASP A 78 -9.58 18.18 1.87
CA ASP A 78 -9.83 18.16 3.31
C ASP A 78 -8.61 17.81 4.18
N TYR A 79 -7.40 18.22 3.74
CA TYR A 79 -6.14 18.01 4.45
C TYR A 79 -5.77 16.52 4.66
N GLU A 80 -6.13 15.68 3.73
CA GLU A 80 -5.73 14.27 3.74
C GLU A 80 -4.31 14.10 3.19
N PHE A 81 -3.48 13.37 3.93
CA PHE A 81 -2.17 12.93 3.51
C PHE A 81 -2.08 11.42 3.65
N THR A 82 -1.98 10.73 2.54
CA THR A 82 -1.91 9.27 2.50
C THR A 82 -0.53 8.84 2.02
N PHE A 83 0.19 8.08 2.82
CA PHE A 83 1.35 7.33 2.35
C PHE A 83 0.89 6.18 1.46
N SER A 84 1.76 5.71 0.57
CA SER A 84 1.52 4.50 -0.21
C SER A 84 2.68 3.53 -0.05
N VAL A 85 2.36 2.26 0.11
CA VAL A 85 3.38 1.21 0.30
C VAL A 85 3.90 0.65 -1.03
N GLU A 86 3.20 0.93 -2.15
CA GLU A 86 3.59 0.52 -3.52
C GLU A 86 4.03 -0.96 -3.61
N GLY A 87 3.38 -1.83 -2.83
CA GLY A 87 3.68 -3.26 -2.75
C GLY A 87 4.89 -3.63 -1.88
N HIS A 88 5.53 -2.67 -1.20
CA HIS A 88 6.64 -2.94 -0.27
C HIS A 88 6.12 -3.33 1.11
N SER A 89 6.17 -4.62 1.43
CA SER A 89 5.58 -5.17 2.65
C SER A 89 6.14 -4.57 3.96
N SER A 90 7.40 -4.17 3.98
CA SER A 90 8.01 -3.53 5.16
C SER A 90 7.38 -2.19 5.52
N LEU A 91 6.84 -1.45 4.54
CA LEU A 91 6.22 -0.14 4.78
C LEU A 91 4.92 -0.24 5.56
N PHE A 92 4.22 -1.39 5.53
CA PHE A 92 3.07 -1.65 6.39
C PHE A 92 3.38 -1.60 7.89
N TYR A 93 4.66 -1.73 8.26
CA TYR A 93 5.11 -1.62 9.65
C TYR A 93 5.67 -0.24 9.98
N LEU A 94 6.26 0.43 8.99
CA LEU A 94 6.94 1.71 9.19
C LEU A 94 5.96 2.88 9.17
N TYR A 95 5.10 2.96 8.18
CA TYR A 95 4.20 4.11 8.04
C TYR A 95 3.16 4.26 9.14
N PRO A 96 2.58 3.19 9.72
CA PRO A 96 1.75 3.36 10.92
C PRO A 96 2.50 3.98 12.09
N TYR A 97 3.80 3.70 12.26
CA TYR A 97 4.61 4.39 13.25
C TYR A 97 4.77 5.88 12.92
N VAL A 98 5.04 6.24 11.66
CA VAL A 98 5.09 7.64 11.23
C VAL A 98 3.81 8.37 11.61
N VAL A 99 2.66 7.81 11.23
CA VAL A 99 1.34 8.39 11.50
C VAL A 99 1.04 8.46 13.00
N SER A 100 1.44 7.46 13.79
CA SER A 100 1.26 7.47 15.25
C SER A 100 1.99 8.62 15.95
N GLN A 101 3.00 9.19 15.32
CA GLN A 101 3.78 10.31 15.85
C GLN A 101 3.26 11.68 15.38
N LEU A 102 2.08 11.74 14.75
CA LEU A 102 1.43 13.00 14.36
C LEU A 102 1.32 13.95 15.57
N PRO A 103 1.87 15.17 15.49
CA PRO A 103 1.79 16.13 16.59
C PRO A 103 0.33 16.50 16.90
N GLU A 104 -0.01 16.53 18.19
CA GLU A 104 -1.38 16.74 18.70
C GLU A 104 -2.06 17.96 18.08
N GLN A 105 -1.31 19.04 17.91
CA GLN A 105 -1.80 20.30 17.36
C GLN A 105 -2.33 20.22 15.92
N PHE A 106 -2.06 19.14 15.20
CA PHE A 106 -2.52 18.97 13.82
C PHE A 106 -3.64 17.96 13.65
N LYS A 107 -3.95 17.16 14.67
CA LYS A 107 -4.92 16.07 14.60
C LYS A 107 -6.34 16.50 14.23
N ASP A 108 -6.73 17.71 14.61
CA ASP A 108 -8.05 18.25 14.27
C ASP A 108 -8.14 18.79 12.83
N LYS A 109 -7.00 18.96 12.18
CA LYS A 109 -6.96 19.58 10.84
C LYS A 109 -6.45 18.61 9.78
N TRP A 110 -5.41 17.83 10.09
CA TRP A 110 -4.76 16.96 9.14
C TRP A 110 -5.11 15.49 9.38
N HIS A 111 -5.50 14.79 8.31
CA HIS A 111 -5.84 13.38 8.32
C HIS A 111 -4.73 12.59 7.64
N PHE A 112 -3.87 11.95 8.43
CA PHE A 112 -2.78 11.12 7.92
C PHE A 112 -3.19 9.65 7.88
N PHE A 113 -2.97 9.02 6.73
CA PHE A 113 -3.19 7.60 6.54
C PHE A 113 -1.87 6.90 6.23
N PRO A 114 -1.59 5.76 6.87
CA PRO A 114 -0.33 5.05 6.67
C PRO A 114 -0.22 4.34 5.32
N PHE A 115 -1.35 4.10 4.65
CA PHE A 115 -1.47 3.51 3.33
C PHE A 115 -2.89 3.77 2.79
N ASN A 116 -3.09 3.48 1.52
CA ASN A 116 -4.37 3.69 0.84
C ASN A 116 -5.48 2.88 1.53
N GLN A 117 -6.57 3.55 1.91
CA GLN A 117 -7.66 2.94 2.69
C GLN A 117 -8.75 2.30 1.83
N GLY A 118 -8.71 2.55 0.53
CA GLY A 118 -9.78 2.14 -0.38
C GLY A 118 -11.00 3.06 -0.35
N THR A 119 -11.87 2.89 -1.35
CA THR A 119 -13.14 3.62 -1.46
C THR A 119 -14.18 2.75 -2.18
N ASP A 120 -15.45 2.99 -1.93
CA ASP A 120 -16.58 2.42 -2.67
C ASP A 120 -17.14 3.39 -3.72
N SER A 121 -16.58 4.59 -3.81
CA SER A 121 -17.03 5.63 -4.75
C SER A 121 -16.60 5.32 -6.17
N SER A 122 -17.55 5.29 -7.10
CA SER A 122 -17.24 5.12 -8.52
C SER A 122 -16.85 6.45 -9.17
N PHE A 123 -15.79 6.41 -9.97
CA PHE A 123 -15.32 7.53 -10.79
C PHE A 123 -14.66 7.00 -12.08
N SER A 124 -14.27 7.91 -12.98
CA SER A 124 -13.53 7.52 -14.18
C SER A 124 -12.03 7.57 -13.93
N PHE A 125 -11.34 6.49 -14.31
CA PHE A 125 -9.89 6.35 -14.26
C PHE A 125 -9.32 6.43 -15.67
N GLY A 126 -8.32 7.26 -15.87
CA GLY A 126 -7.66 7.47 -17.16
C GLY A 126 -6.20 7.08 -17.13
N MET A 127 -5.79 6.14 -17.99
CA MET A 127 -4.40 5.71 -18.13
C MET A 127 -4.16 5.08 -19.51
N TYR A 128 -2.96 5.23 -20.04
CA TYR A 128 -2.55 4.66 -21.35
C TYR A 128 -3.46 5.03 -22.53
N GLY A 129 -4.11 6.20 -22.45
CA GLY A 129 -5.00 6.69 -23.52
C GLY A 129 -6.43 6.14 -23.47
N VAL A 130 -6.76 5.29 -22.50
CA VAL A 130 -8.14 4.86 -22.23
C VAL A 130 -8.68 5.56 -20.99
N SER A 131 -10.01 5.71 -20.93
CA SER A 131 -10.73 6.23 -19.77
C SER A 131 -11.89 5.31 -19.43
N VAL A 132 -11.84 4.70 -18.27
CA VAL A 132 -12.75 3.65 -17.85
C VAL A 132 -13.46 4.07 -16.57
N ALA A 133 -14.77 3.91 -16.52
CA ALA A 133 -15.52 4.09 -15.28
C ALA A 133 -15.37 2.82 -14.41
N MET A 134 -15.10 3.00 -13.11
CA MET A 134 -14.84 1.90 -12.18
C MET A 134 -15.95 0.87 -12.13
N ASP A 135 -17.22 1.29 -12.29
CA ASP A 135 -18.39 0.41 -12.29
C ASP A 135 -18.56 -0.42 -13.57
N GLN A 136 -17.85 -0.06 -14.65
CA GLN A 136 -17.81 -0.82 -15.89
C GLN A 136 -16.82 -1.99 -15.81
N VAL A 137 -15.82 -1.91 -14.96
CA VAL A 137 -14.88 -3.02 -14.71
C VAL A 137 -15.63 -4.14 -14.00
N LYS A 138 -15.69 -5.31 -14.62
CA LYS A 138 -16.33 -6.51 -14.09
C LYS A 138 -15.27 -7.43 -13.52
N VAL A 139 -15.58 -8.01 -12.37
CA VAL A 139 -14.69 -8.91 -11.66
C VAL A 139 -15.44 -10.18 -11.25
N ALA A 140 -14.95 -11.33 -11.65
CA ALA A 140 -15.35 -12.62 -11.12
C ALA A 140 -14.40 -12.97 -9.97
N VAL A 141 -14.95 -13.35 -8.84
CA VAL A 141 -14.19 -13.52 -7.59
C VAL A 141 -14.38 -14.96 -7.11
N THR A 142 -13.28 -15.65 -6.84
CA THR A 142 -13.26 -17.00 -6.29
C THR A 142 -12.55 -16.97 -4.94
N TYR A 143 -13.25 -17.37 -3.88
CA TYR A 143 -12.66 -17.53 -2.55
C TYR A 143 -11.91 -18.84 -2.44
N GLN A 144 -10.64 -18.82 -2.04
CA GLN A 144 -9.79 -19.98 -1.76
C GLN A 144 -9.71 -20.16 -0.25
N GLU A 145 -10.58 -21.03 0.27
CA GLU A 145 -10.76 -21.19 1.71
C GLU A 145 -9.51 -21.74 2.43
N ASP A 146 -8.73 -22.57 1.75
CA ASP A 146 -7.52 -23.22 2.28
C ASP A 146 -6.39 -22.21 2.59
N ILE A 147 -6.32 -21.12 1.84
CA ILE A 147 -5.34 -20.05 2.04
C ILE A 147 -5.96 -18.73 2.53
N ASN A 148 -7.28 -18.72 2.72
CA ASN A 148 -8.05 -17.53 3.13
C ASN A 148 -7.80 -16.31 2.23
N ALA A 149 -7.83 -16.52 0.92
CA ALA A 149 -7.56 -15.48 -0.08
C ALA A 149 -8.50 -15.58 -1.29
N PHE A 150 -8.43 -14.62 -2.18
CA PHE A 150 -9.29 -14.51 -3.36
C PHE A 150 -8.48 -14.50 -4.64
N SER A 151 -8.93 -15.27 -5.62
CA SER A 151 -8.54 -15.14 -7.02
C SER A 151 -9.52 -14.25 -7.75
N ILE A 152 -9.02 -13.34 -8.53
CA ILE A 152 -9.82 -12.37 -9.27
C ILE A 152 -9.57 -12.53 -10.76
N ARG A 153 -10.66 -12.58 -11.55
CA ARG A 153 -10.59 -12.39 -12.98
C ARG A 153 -11.30 -11.10 -13.34
N PHE A 154 -10.67 -10.23 -14.09
CA PHE A 154 -11.25 -8.95 -14.50
C PHE A 154 -11.52 -8.87 -16.00
N TYR A 155 -12.52 -8.09 -16.34
CA TYR A 155 -12.85 -7.72 -17.72
C TYR A 155 -13.39 -6.31 -17.78
N GLU A 156 -12.81 -5.53 -18.66
CA GLU A 156 -13.39 -4.31 -19.21
C GLU A 156 -12.81 -4.15 -20.63
N LYS A 157 -13.66 -3.75 -21.57
CA LYS A 157 -13.34 -3.81 -23.00
C LYS A 157 -12.12 -2.95 -23.36
N ASP A 158 -12.06 -1.73 -22.88
CA ASP A 158 -10.99 -0.80 -23.24
C ASP A 158 -9.70 -1.13 -22.51
N LEU A 159 -9.77 -1.59 -21.25
CA LEU A 159 -8.61 -2.13 -20.52
C LEU A 159 -8.03 -3.37 -21.22
N CYS A 160 -8.90 -4.29 -21.65
CA CYS A 160 -8.47 -5.52 -22.32
C CYS A 160 -7.98 -5.28 -23.75
N SER A 161 -8.20 -4.10 -24.32
CA SER A 161 -7.62 -3.69 -25.62
C SER A 161 -6.17 -3.21 -25.51
N LEU A 162 -5.69 -2.90 -24.30
CA LEU A 162 -4.33 -2.49 -24.05
C LEU A 162 -3.34 -3.68 -24.17
N GLU A 163 -2.06 -3.37 -24.31
CA GLU A 163 -0.98 -4.33 -24.07
C GLU A 163 -1.17 -5.00 -22.72
N GLU A 164 -0.86 -6.30 -22.62
CA GLU A 164 -1.14 -7.08 -21.41
C GLU A 164 -0.58 -6.45 -20.13
N ALA A 165 0.68 -6.04 -20.15
CA ALA A 165 1.33 -5.39 -19.01
C ALA A 165 0.64 -4.07 -18.61
N GLN A 166 0.19 -3.26 -19.59
CA GLN A 166 -0.53 -2.01 -19.34
C GLN A 166 -1.91 -2.28 -18.76
N SER A 167 -2.61 -3.30 -19.26
CA SER A 167 -3.91 -3.73 -18.76
C SER A 167 -3.84 -4.16 -17.30
N TYR A 168 -2.86 -5.00 -16.95
CA TYR A 168 -2.63 -5.41 -15.56
C TYR A 168 -2.26 -4.22 -14.66
N ASN A 169 -1.34 -3.37 -15.10
CA ASN A 169 -0.94 -2.21 -14.30
C ASN A 169 -2.11 -1.26 -14.01
N ALA A 170 -2.91 -0.93 -15.03
CA ALA A 170 -4.10 -0.10 -14.85
C ALA A 170 -5.11 -0.76 -13.90
N TYR A 171 -5.35 -2.07 -14.06
CA TYR A 171 -6.27 -2.79 -13.20
C TYR A 171 -5.79 -2.84 -11.73
N TYR A 172 -4.51 -3.14 -11.49
CA TYR A 172 -3.97 -3.17 -10.14
C TYR A 172 -4.14 -1.83 -9.42
N ILE A 173 -3.85 -0.72 -10.09
CA ILE A 173 -4.06 0.62 -9.53
C ILE A 173 -5.55 0.85 -9.21
N MET A 174 -6.45 0.51 -10.13
CA MET A 174 -7.90 0.64 -9.91
C MET A 174 -8.38 -0.23 -8.75
N MET A 175 -7.89 -1.46 -8.65
CA MET A 175 -8.22 -2.40 -7.57
C MET A 175 -7.72 -1.87 -6.21
N GLU A 176 -6.50 -1.39 -6.14
CA GLU A 176 -5.94 -0.83 -4.90
C GLU A 176 -6.66 0.44 -4.46
N ILE A 177 -7.10 1.27 -5.40
CA ILE A 177 -7.94 2.43 -5.07
C ILE A 177 -9.27 1.97 -4.47
N MET A 178 -9.88 0.89 -4.97
CA MET A 178 -11.15 0.38 -4.45
C MET A 178 -10.99 -0.39 -3.14
N LEU A 179 -10.06 -1.34 -3.08
CA LEU A 179 -9.86 -2.18 -1.91
C LEU A 179 -9.10 -1.49 -0.78
N GLY A 180 -8.17 -0.62 -1.13
CA GLY A 180 -7.08 -0.20 -0.26
C GLY A 180 -5.92 -1.20 -0.28
N GLU A 181 -4.72 -0.70 0.00
CA GLU A 181 -3.49 -1.50 -0.04
C GLU A 181 -3.50 -2.63 1.00
N GLY A 182 -4.09 -2.39 2.19
CA GLY A 182 -4.15 -3.38 3.26
C GLY A 182 -4.95 -4.64 2.88
N LEU A 183 -6.16 -4.49 2.33
CA LEU A 183 -6.97 -5.62 1.89
C LEU A 183 -6.39 -6.28 0.65
N SER A 184 -5.91 -5.50 -0.32
CA SER A 184 -5.26 -6.02 -1.53
C SER A 184 -4.07 -6.91 -1.17
N TYR A 185 -3.20 -6.45 -0.28
CA TYR A 185 -2.03 -7.20 0.15
C TYR A 185 -2.37 -8.49 0.89
N GLN A 186 -3.40 -8.47 1.74
CA GLN A 186 -3.72 -9.63 2.60
C GLN A 186 -4.55 -10.69 1.92
N TYR A 187 -5.49 -10.28 1.07
CA TYR A 187 -6.54 -11.19 0.62
C TYR A 187 -6.55 -11.47 -0.87
N ILE A 188 -5.75 -10.78 -1.69
CA ILE A 188 -5.68 -11.07 -3.13
C ILE A 188 -4.50 -12.00 -3.41
N ALA A 189 -4.81 -13.24 -3.80
CA ALA A 189 -3.79 -14.25 -4.12
C ALA A 189 -3.29 -14.12 -5.56
N ASP A 190 -4.21 -13.90 -6.49
CA ASP A 190 -3.88 -13.77 -7.91
C ASP A 190 -4.93 -12.94 -8.66
N VAL A 191 -4.51 -12.39 -9.78
CA VAL A 191 -5.35 -11.59 -10.68
C VAL A 191 -5.11 -12.04 -12.11
N GLU A 192 -6.19 -12.34 -12.82
CA GLU A 192 -6.15 -12.73 -14.23
C GLU A 192 -7.01 -11.79 -15.08
N ARG A 193 -6.52 -11.45 -16.27
CA ARG A 193 -7.31 -10.78 -17.29
C ARG A 193 -8.16 -11.79 -18.04
N ALA A 194 -9.47 -11.52 -18.18
CA ALA A 194 -10.33 -12.32 -19.03
C ALA A 194 -10.30 -11.80 -20.47
N ASP A 195 -10.38 -12.72 -21.45
CA ASP A 195 -10.40 -12.39 -22.89
C ASP A 195 -11.81 -12.02 -23.39
N ALA A 196 -12.84 -12.26 -22.58
CA ALA A 196 -14.24 -12.05 -22.92
C ALA A 196 -15.05 -11.61 -21.68
N PRO A 197 -16.23 -11.01 -21.88
CA PRO A 197 -17.13 -10.64 -20.80
C PRO A 197 -17.40 -11.81 -19.85
N LEU A 198 -17.42 -11.51 -18.55
CA LEU A 198 -17.64 -12.47 -17.48
C LEU A 198 -19.14 -12.61 -17.20
N GLU A 199 -19.66 -13.85 -17.13
CA GLU A 199 -21.09 -14.12 -16.87
C GLU A 199 -21.43 -13.86 -15.39
N ASP A 200 -20.68 -14.51 -14.46
CA ASP A 200 -20.88 -14.35 -13.02
C ASP A 200 -19.87 -13.33 -12.47
N SER A 201 -20.23 -12.07 -12.50
CA SER A 201 -19.34 -10.99 -12.11
C SER A 201 -20.04 -9.89 -11.35
N ILE A 202 -19.28 -9.19 -10.50
CA ILE A 202 -19.68 -7.97 -9.82
C ILE A 202 -18.94 -6.76 -10.44
N SER A 203 -19.35 -5.54 -10.11
CA SER A 203 -18.58 -4.35 -10.48
C SER A 203 -17.38 -4.17 -9.53
N LEU A 204 -16.31 -3.57 -10.01
CA LEU A 204 -15.11 -3.34 -9.20
C LEU A 204 -15.40 -2.56 -7.89
N PRO A 205 -16.25 -1.51 -7.84
CA PRO A 205 -16.63 -0.86 -6.59
C PRO A 205 -17.31 -1.79 -5.56
N ALA A 206 -17.95 -2.88 -6.01
CA ALA A 206 -18.57 -3.84 -5.10
C ALA A 206 -17.57 -4.86 -4.51
N LEU A 207 -16.34 -4.90 -5.02
CA LEU A 207 -15.35 -5.92 -4.65
C LEU A 207 -15.00 -5.91 -3.15
N ARG A 208 -14.81 -4.73 -2.55
CA ARG A 208 -14.51 -4.59 -1.13
C ARG A 208 -15.60 -5.22 -0.25
N THR A 209 -16.86 -4.84 -0.50
CA THR A 209 -18.01 -5.40 0.22
C THR A 209 -18.10 -6.90 0.03
N TYR A 210 -17.93 -7.39 -1.20
CA TYR A 210 -17.95 -8.81 -1.48
C TYR A 210 -16.90 -9.61 -0.69
N ILE A 211 -15.66 -9.13 -0.64
CA ILE A 211 -14.58 -9.76 0.13
C ILE A 211 -14.92 -9.80 1.62
N VAL A 212 -15.31 -8.66 2.18
CA VAL A 212 -15.64 -8.54 3.61
C VAL A 212 -16.80 -9.45 3.98
N ASP A 213 -17.87 -9.48 3.18
CA ASP A 213 -19.04 -10.31 3.45
C ASP A 213 -18.74 -11.80 3.28
N THR A 214 -17.92 -12.18 2.30
CA THR A 214 -17.49 -13.58 2.13
C THR A 214 -16.66 -14.05 3.32
N LEU A 215 -15.69 -13.26 3.77
CA LEU A 215 -14.88 -13.60 4.94
C LEU A 215 -15.76 -13.78 6.18
N LYS A 216 -16.69 -12.87 6.44
CA LYS A 216 -17.64 -12.99 7.54
C LYS A 216 -18.55 -14.23 7.43
N ALA A 217 -19.02 -14.57 6.22
CA ALA A 217 -19.84 -15.75 5.98
C ALA A 217 -19.08 -17.07 6.27
N HIS A 218 -17.76 -17.02 6.21
CA HIS A 218 -16.86 -18.14 6.57
C HIS A 218 -16.29 -18.03 7.99
N ASP A 219 -16.90 -17.20 8.86
CA ASP A 219 -16.45 -16.98 10.25
C ASP A 219 -14.99 -16.50 10.34
N LYS A 220 -14.53 -15.75 9.35
CA LYS A 220 -13.18 -15.13 9.35
C LYS A 220 -13.24 -13.71 9.87
N GLU A 221 -12.29 -13.37 10.73
CA GLU A 221 -12.06 -11.99 11.11
C GLU A 221 -11.43 -11.21 9.94
N VAL A 222 -11.88 -9.99 9.73
CA VAL A 222 -11.39 -9.15 8.63
C VAL A 222 -10.36 -8.17 9.16
N PHE A 223 -9.16 -8.23 8.61
CA PHE A 223 -8.07 -7.33 8.93
C PHE A 223 -7.76 -6.46 7.70
N ASP A 224 -7.98 -5.17 7.82
CA ASP A 224 -7.60 -4.19 6.79
C ASP A 224 -6.20 -3.60 7.03
N ASN A 225 -5.59 -3.92 8.16
CA ASN A 225 -4.21 -3.55 8.50
C ASN A 225 -3.36 -4.82 8.68
N PRO A 226 -2.33 -5.05 7.83
CA PRO A 226 -1.43 -6.19 7.94
C PRO A 226 -0.74 -6.34 9.30
N GLN A 227 -0.58 -5.26 10.06
CA GLN A 227 -0.04 -5.32 11.43
C GLN A 227 -0.92 -6.11 12.42
N GLN A 228 -2.18 -6.32 12.10
CA GLN A 228 -3.11 -7.08 12.95
C GLN A 228 -3.03 -8.58 12.72
N VAL A 229 -2.28 -9.03 11.70
CA VAL A 229 -2.19 -10.43 11.28
C VAL A 229 -0.91 -11.08 11.79
N TYR A 230 -1.00 -12.34 12.19
CA TYR A 230 0.17 -13.16 12.49
C TYR A 230 0.81 -13.65 11.20
N THR A 231 2.10 -13.41 11.05
CA THR A 231 2.90 -13.94 9.94
C THR A 231 3.90 -14.94 10.48
N SER A 232 3.96 -16.12 9.87
CA SER A 232 4.97 -17.12 10.16
C SER A 232 6.02 -17.11 9.05
N TYR A 233 7.28 -17.14 9.43
CA TYR A 233 8.41 -17.23 8.51
C TYR A 233 9.10 -18.55 8.68
N ARG A 234 9.41 -19.22 7.58
CA ARG A 234 10.28 -20.36 7.53
C ARG A 234 11.63 -19.94 6.98
N PHE A 235 12.66 -20.15 7.78
CA PHE A 235 14.03 -19.88 7.37
C PHE A 235 14.70 -21.18 6.96
N GLU A 236 15.35 -21.17 5.81
CA GLU A 236 16.20 -22.27 5.34
C GLU A 236 17.64 -21.81 5.34
N PRO A 237 18.58 -22.58 5.94
CA PRO A 237 20.01 -22.23 5.92
C PRO A 237 20.51 -22.22 4.46
N GLN A 238 21.26 -21.19 4.09
CA GLN A 238 21.80 -21.07 2.73
C GLN A 238 23.02 -22.00 2.47
N GLU A 239 23.77 -22.35 3.52
CA GLU A 239 25.06 -23.03 3.37
C GLU A 239 25.10 -24.43 3.99
N ASN A 240 24.12 -24.82 4.79
CA ASN A 240 24.10 -26.13 5.43
C ASN A 240 22.68 -26.67 5.57
N GLU A 241 22.30 -27.54 4.66
CA GLU A 241 20.96 -28.17 4.63
C GLU A 241 20.64 -29.04 5.84
N GLU A 242 21.63 -29.42 6.66
CA GLU A 242 21.43 -30.17 7.90
C GLU A 242 20.94 -29.28 9.07
N LEU A 243 21.14 -27.97 8.96
CA LEU A 243 20.63 -27.02 9.92
C LEU A 243 19.24 -26.58 9.51
N ARG A 244 18.21 -27.20 10.06
CA ARG A 244 16.83 -26.77 9.87
C ARG A 244 16.43 -25.82 10.98
N PHE A 245 16.05 -24.60 10.60
CA PHE A 245 15.39 -23.69 11.52
C PHE A 245 13.95 -23.48 11.02
N ASP A 246 13.01 -24.00 11.77
CA ASP A 246 11.62 -23.55 11.66
C ASP A 246 11.44 -22.44 12.70
N VAL A 247 11.53 -21.21 12.28
CA VAL A 247 11.21 -20.07 13.15
C VAL A 247 9.81 -19.60 12.81
N VAL A 248 8.92 -19.76 13.73
CA VAL A 248 7.64 -19.09 13.71
C VAL A 248 7.80 -17.76 14.44
N ALA A 249 7.97 -16.69 13.71
CA ALA A 249 7.81 -15.36 14.28
C ALA A 249 6.33 -15.03 14.22
N GLY A 250 5.68 -14.95 15.36
CA GLY A 250 4.29 -14.51 15.44
C GLY A 250 4.18 -13.01 15.21
N SER A 251 3.03 -12.56 14.85
CA SER A 251 2.54 -11.18 14.73
C SER A 251 3.38 -10.22 13.90
N SER A 252 2.76 -9.68 12.88
CA SER A 252 3.21 -8.49 12.18
C SER A 252 3.44 -7.27 13.11
N CYS A 253 2.83 -7.30 14.29
CA CYS A 253 3.11 -6.39 15.40
C CYS A 253 4.28 -6.86 16.27
N PHE A 254 5.29 -7.55 15.71
CA PHE A 254 6.41 -8.02 16.52
C PHE A 254 7.27 -6.85 17.00
N GLN A 255 6.78 -6.21 18.03
CA GLN A 255 7.26 -4.97 18.62
C GLN A 255 8.78 -4.95 18.90
N PRO A 256 9.44 -6.03 19.38
CA PRO A 256 10.87 -5.97 19.64
C PRO A 256 11.73 -5.73 18.39
N LEU A 257 11.45 -6.39 17.27
CA LEU A 257 12.22 -6.20 16.03
C LEU A 257 11.97 -4.81 15.43
N VAL A 258 10.72 -4.41 15.34
CA VAL A 258 10.34 -3.07 14.85
C VAL A 258 10.90 -1.99 15.76
N ALA A 259 10.85 -2.18 17.09
CA ALA A 259 11.43 -1.24 18.06
C ALA A 259 12.95 -1.14 17.91
N ASN A 260 13.64 -2.23 17.65
CA ASN A 260 15.09 -2.24 17.39
C ASN A 260 15.41 -1.43 16.14
N TYR A 261 14.71 -1.66 15.03
CA TYR A 261 14.87 -0.87 13.81
C TYR A 261 14.63 0.62 14.06
N TYR A 262 13.58 0.99 14.77
CA TYR A 262 13.30 2.39 15.10
C TYR A 262 14.41 3.06 15.89
N ASN A 263 15.16 2.30 16.67
CA ASN A 263 16.28 2.79 17.49
C ASN A 263 17.66 2.66 16.82
N GLY A 264 17.72 2.21 15.57
CA GLY A 264 18.94 2.18 14.76
C GLY A 264 19.70 0.87 14.76
N SER A 265 19.08 -0.26 15.11
CA SER A 265 19.64 -1.54 14.73
C SER A 265 19.33 -1.85 13.25
N THR A 266 20.27 -2.49 12.57
CA THR A 266 20.40 -2.48 11.11
C THR A 266 19.54 -3.50 10.37
N GLU A 267 18.65 -4.22 11.02
CA GLU A 267 17.99 -5.36 10.39
C GLU A 267 16.48 -5.29 10.60
N LEU A 268 15.79 -4.83 9.58
CA LEU A 268 14.39 -5.14 9.32
C LEU A 268 14.37 -6.14 8.16
N PHE A 269 13.91 -7.34 8.43
CA PHE A 269 13.88 -8.43 7.44
C PHE A 269 12.74 -8.26 6.45
#